data_2efab6868ff0f34b5bd6cad725ec3591
#
_entry.id   2efab6868ff0f34b5bd6cad725ec3591
#
_cell.length_a   1.000
_cell.length_b   1.000
_cell.length_c   1.000
_cell.angle_alpha   90.00
_cell.angle_beta   90.00
_cell.angle_gamma   90.00
#
_symmetry.space_group_name_H-M   'P 1'
#
loop_
_entity.id
_entity.type
_entity.pdbx_description
1 polymer ?
#
loop_
_entity_poly.entity_id
_entity_poly.type
_entity_poly.pdbx_seq_one_letter_code
_entity_poly.pdbx_strand_id
1 'polypeptide(L)'
;PSGMMHIGQAINVLKVVEMTRAGMNFIIFLADWHAKINDKLGGDLEKIRACGEYMRHCFLGFGVDSERTKFIYASDIVDSSDYWEKFIHISKASSLSRIRRAMTIMGRDESEAELDFSKLIYPPMQVADIFELQVDIAYGGMDQRHAHMLARDVSDRLGWKKPIALHSWLLPNLSGSGRMDSAQKKMSKSDPRTNITVNDSVEAIKEKVSLAFCPPNDATDNPVLAIAERLIFPA
;
A
#
# COMPACT_ATOMS: atom_id res chain seq x y z
N PRO A 1 -4.96 -6.11 -3.52
CA PRO A 1 -6.36 -5.79 -3.82
C PRO A 1 -7.26 -6.06 -2.63
N SER A 2 -8.07 -5.05 -2.19
CA SER A 2 -8.79 -5.16 -0.91
C SER A 2 -10.13 -4.40 -0.88
N GLY A 3 -10.74 -4.16 -2.04
CA GLY A 3 -11.99 -3.44 -2.20
C GLY A 3 -11.85 -2.14 -3.00
N MET A 4 -12.87 -1.28 -2.96
CA MET A 4 -12.93 -0.06 -3.79
C MET A 4 -11.74 0.86 -3.57
N MET A 5 -11.28 1.50 -4.62
CA MET A 5 -10.20 2.46 -4.58
C MET A 5 -10.69 3.78 -3.98
N HIS A 6 -9.94 4.36 -3.07
CA HIS A 6 -10.21 5.66 -2.47
C HIS A 6 -9.11 6.68 -2.81
N ILE A 7 -9.40 7.96 -2.67
CA ILE A 7 -8.47 9.05 -3.03
C ILE A 7 -7.13 8.99 -2.29
N GLY A 8 -7.07 8.36 -1.12
CA GLY A 8 -5.79 8.12 -0.42
C GLY A 8 -4.81 7.26 -1.24
N GLN A 9 -5.32 6.41 -2.14
CA GLN A 9 -4.50 5.63 -3.08
C GLN A 9 -4.17 6.43 -4.35
N ALA A 10 -4.98 7.44 -4.70
CA ALA A 10 -4.75 8.27 -5.87
C ALA A 10 -3.41 9.03 -5.80
N ILE A 11 -2.95 9.42 -4.61
CA ILE A 11 -1.61 10.00 -4.44
C ILE A 11 -0.53 9.07 -5.03
N ASN A 12 -0.61 7.78 -4.70
CA ASN A 12 0.35 6.81 -5.22
C ASN A 12 0.26 6.70 -6.74
N VAL A 13 -0.96 6.71 -7.29
CA VAL A 13 -1.18 6.62 -8.74
C VAL A 13 -0.63 7.84 -9.47
N LEU A 14 -0.88 9.04 -8.97
CA LEU A 14 -0.35 10.29 -9.55
C LEU A 14 1.17 10.29 -9.55
N LYS A 15 1.81 9.78 -8.49
CA LYS A 15 3.27 9.63 -8.46
C LYS A 15 3.78 8.60 -9.48
N VAL A 16 3.06 7.53 -9.73
CA VAL A 16 3.38 6.60 -10.83
C VAL A 16 3.31 7.32 -12.17
N VAL A 17 2.26 8.12 -12.40
CA VAL A 17 2.12 8.93 -13.63
C VAL A 17 3.29 9.91 -13.79
N GLU A 18 3.68 10.62 -12.74
CA GLU A 18 4.82 11.53 -12.77
C GLU A 18 6.14 10.80 -13.07
N MET A 19 6.40 9.67 -12.40
CA MET A 19 7.63 8.89 -12.59
C MET A 19 7.72 8.28 -13.99
N THR A 20 6.61 7.78 -14.54
CA THR A 20 6.59 7.25 -15.90
C THR A 20 6.77 8.35 -16.94
N ARG A 21 6.20 9.54 -16.74
CA ARG A 21 6.47 10.74 -17.55
C ARG A 21 7.94 11.17 -17.50
N ALA A 22 8.60 10.97 -16.37
CA ALA A 22 10.03 11.21 -16.23
C ALA A 22 10.91 10.11 -16.84
N GLY A 23 10.31 9.11 -17.51
CA GLY A 23 11.01 8.05 -18.25
C GLY A 23 11.26 6.77 -17.45
N MET A 24 10.77 6.65 -16.22
CA MET A 24 10.93 5.43 -15.43
C MET A 24 9.99 4.32 -15.92
N ASN A 25 10.47 3.08 -15.87
CA ASN A 25 9.61 1.91 -16.02
C ASN A 25 9.04 1.52 -14.64
N PHE A 26 7.78 1.15 -14.58
CA PHE A 26 7.09 0.88 -13.33
C PHE A 26 6.47 -0.52 -13.31
N ILE A 27 6.47 -1.15 -12.14
CA ILE A 27 5.73 -2.38 -11.87
C ILE A 27 4.69 -2.06 -10.81
N ILE A 28 3.41 -2.21 -11.17
CA ILE A 28 2.31 -2.18 -10.22
C ILE A 28 2.06 -3.61 -9.78
N PHE A 29 2.44 -3.90 -8.53
CA PHE A 29 2.33 -5.22 -7.95
C PHE A 29 0.97 -5.43 -7.31
N LEU A 30 0.19 -6.34 -7.87
CA LEU A 30 -1.14 -6.72 -7.40
C LEU A 30 -1.02 -7.89 -6.42
N ALA A 31 -0.76 -7.60 -5.17
CA ALA A 31 -0.44 -8.56 -4.11
C ALA A 31 -1.67 -9.37 -3.67
N ASP A 32 -2.15 -10.28 -4.52
CA ASP A 32 -3.33 -11.12 -4.30
C ASP A 32 -3.12 -12.15 -3.17
N TRP A 33 -1.96 -12.79 -3.10
CA TRP A 33 -1.61 -13.70 -2.00
C TRP A 33 -1.49 -12.96 -0.66
N HIS A 34 -0.92 -11.77 -0.64
CA HIS A 34 -0.85 -10.94 0.55
C HIS A 34 -2.24 -10.52 1.03
N ALA A 35 -3.13 -10.20 0.08
CA ALA A 35 -4.52 -9.90 0.39
C ALA A 35 -5.24 -11.12 1.00
N LYS A 36 -4.97 -12.32 0.48
CA LYS A 36 -5.50 -13.58 1.03
C LYS A 36 -4.98 -13.83 2.44
N ILE A 37 -3.67 -13.73 2.67
CA ILE A 37 -3.03 -13.88 4.00
C ILE A 37 -3.64 -12.88 4.99
N ASN A 38 -3.98 -11.68 4.56
CA ASN A 38 -4.56 -10.62 5.40
C ASN A 38 -6.10 -10.63 5.42
N ASP A 39 -6.73 -11.75 5.05
CA ASP A 39 -8.18 -11.99 5.06
C ASP A 39 -9.01 -10.91 4.34
N LYS A 40 -8.40 -10.21 3.37
CA LYS A 40 -9.13 -9.23 2.58
C LYS A 40 -10.18 -9.92 1.71
N LEU A 41 -11.37 -9.32 1.63
CA LEU A 41 -12.52 -9.89 0.90
C LEU A 41 -12.85 -11.33 1.35
N GLY A 42 -12.63 -11.64 2.65
CA GLY A 42 -12.86 -12.97 3.22
C GLY A 42 -11.82 -14.01 2.80
N GLY A 43 -10.64 -13.61 2.31
CA GLY A 43 -9.60 -14.51 1.82
C GLY A 43 -9.94 -15.20 0.50
N ASP A 44 -11.03 -14.80 -0.15
CA ASP A 44 -11.51 -15.34 -1.42
C ASP A 44 -10.64 -14.82 -2.59
N LEU A 45 -9.86 -15.72 -3.18
CA LEU A 45 -8.89 -15.36 -4.21
C LEU A 45 -9.55 -14.85 -5.51
N GLU A 46 -10.72 -15.37 -5.86
CA GLU A 46 -11.45 -14.93 -7.06
C GLU A 46 -11.93 -13.48 -6.88
N LYS A 47 -12.50 -13.16 -5.72
CA LYS A 47 -12.90 -11.78 -5.38
C LYS A 47 -11.69 -10.85 -5.30
N ILE A 48 -10.57 -11.33 -4.74
CA ILE A 48 -9.32 -10.56 -4.65
C ILE A 48 -8.80 -10.25 -6.06
N ARG A 49 -8.79 -11.22 -6.98
CA ARG A 49 -8.37 -11.02 -8.37
C ARG A 49 -9.30 -10.10 -9.14
N ALA A 50 -10.61 -10.27 -9.02
CA ALA A 50 -11.59 -9.36 -9.61
C ALA A 50 -11.38 -7.91 -9.11
N CYS A 51 -11.07 -7.75 -7.81
CA CYS A 51 -10.68 -6.46 -7.25
C CYS A 51 -9.35 -5.94 -7.84
N GLY A 52 -8.39 -6.82 -8.11
CA GLY A 52 -7.13 -6.48 -8.79
C GLY A 52 -7.36 -5.91 -10.19
N GLU A 53 -8.23 -6.54 -10.99
CA GLU A 53 -8.60 -6.02 -12.31
C GLU A 53 -9.33 -4.68 -12.22
N TYR A 54 -10.24 -4.53 -11.28
CA TYR A 54 -10.87 -3.24 -11.01
C TYR A 54 -9.81 -2.15 -10.69
N MET A 55 -8.83 -2.46 -9.84
CA MET A 55 -7.76 -1.52 -9.52
C MET A 55 -6.91 -1.19 -10.75
N ARG A 56 -6.59 -2.18 -11.59
CA ARG A 56 -5.87 -1.96 -12.86
C ARG A 56 -6.59 -0.95 -13.75
N HIS A 57 -7.91 -1.09 -13.90
CA HIS A 57 -8.71 -0.14 -14.66
C HIS A 57 -8.71 1.25 -14.03
N CYS A 58 -8.77 1.36 -12.70
CA CYS A 58 -8.65 2.64 -12.02
C CYS A 58 -7.29 3.30 -12.30
N PHE A 59 -6.18 2.56 -12.22
CA PHE A 59 -4.85 3.08 -12.50
C PHE A 59 -4.74 3.62 -13.94
N LEU A 60 -5.22 2.88 -14.90
CA LEU A 60 -5.26 3.31 -16.30
C LEU A 60 -6.16 4.56 -16.49
N GLY A 61 -7.31 4.60 -15.82
CA GLY A 61 -8.22 5.75 -15.83
C GLY A 61 -7.61 7.02 -15.23
N PHE A 62 -6.68 6.90 -14.30
CA PHE A 62 -5.88 8.02 -13.78
C PHE A 62 -4.74 8.46 -14.72
N GLY A 63 -4.54 7.78 -15.84
CA GLY A 63 -3.55 8.15 -16.85
C GLY A 63 -2.17 7.50 -16.65
N VAL A 64 -2.11 6.35 -15.96
CA VAL A 64 -0.88 5.55 -15.89
C VAL A 64 -0.51 5.08 -17.30
N ASP A 65 0.73 5.33 -17.70
CA ASP A 65 1.27 4.92 -19.01
C ASP A 65 1.42 3.40 -19.08
N SER A 66 0.62 2.75 -19.93
CA SER A 66 0.62 1.30 -20.11
C SER A 66 1.87 0.76 -20.83
N GLU A 67 2.59 1.59 -21.59
CA GLU A 67 3.82 1.17 -22.27
C GLU A 67 4.99 1.08 -21.29
N ARG A 68 4.97 1.91 -20.25
CA ARG A 68 6.01 1.97 -19.22
C ARG A 68 5.62 1.26 -17.92
N THR A 69 4.39 0.73 -17.83
CA THR A 69 3.89 0.12 -16.60
C THR A 69 3.44 -1.32 -16.82
N LYS A 70 4.00 -2.23 -16.04
CA LYS A 70 3.56 -3.63 -16.00
C LYS A 70 2.70 -3.86 -14.76
N PHE A 71 1.63 -4.64 -14.92
CA PHE A 71 0.83 -5.15 -13.81
C PHE A 71 1.18 -6.61 -13.58
N ILE A 72 1.62 -6.96 -12.38
CA ILE A 72 2.06 -8.31 -12.03
C ILE A 72 1.32 -8.73 -10.76
N TYR A 73 0.72 -9.92 -10.77
CA TYR A 73 0.13 -10.52 -9.57
C TYR A 73 1.18 -11.26 -8.75
N ALA A 74 1.02 -11.31 -7.43
CA ALA A 74 1.90 -12.11 -6.58
C ALA A 74 1.84 -13.59 -6.97
N SER A 75 0.66 -14.10 -7.31
CA SER A 75 0.47 -15.45 -7.80
C SER A 75 1.24 -15.80 -9.09
N ASP A 76 1.66 -14.79 -9.86
CA ASP A 76 2.44 -15.02 -11.08
C ASP A 76 3.93 -15.26 -10.79
N ILE A 77 4.42 -14.87 -9.61
CA ILE A 77 5.84 -14.96 -9.25
C ILE A 77 6.16 -15.98 -8.16
N VAL A 78 5.17 -16.37 -7.34
CA VAL A 78 5.39 -17.30 -6.21
C VAL A 78 5.48 -18.77 -6.64
N ASP A 79 5.30 -19.08 -7.91
CA ASP A 79 5.32 -20.46 -8.44
C ASP A 79 6.73 -20.94 -8.82
N SER A 80 7.77 -20.31 -8.31
CA SER A 80 9.16 -20.67 -8.60
C SER A 80 9.91 -21.13 -7.36
N SER A 81 10.82 -22.12 -7.51
CA SER A 81 11.73 -22.52 -6.43
C SER A 81 12.63 -21.37 -6.01
N ASP A 82 13.05 -20.52 -6.95
CA ASP A 82 13.92 -19.38 -6.72
C ASP A 82 13.27 -18.32 -5.81
N TYR A 83 11.95 -18.13 -5.96
CA TYR A 83 11.18 -17.26 -5.05
C TYR A 83 11.25 -17.77 -3.61
N TRP A 84 10.99 -19.08 -3.41
CA TRP A 84 11.00 -19.69 -2.09
C TRP A 84 12.39 -19.78 -1.49
N GLU A 85 13.42 -19.95 -2.29
CA GLU A 85 14.80 -19.85 -1.83
C GLU A 85 15.11 -18.46 -1.29
N LYS A 86 14.74 -17.39 -2.02
CA LYS A 86 14.86 -16.00 -1.53
C LYS A 86 14.09 -15.79 -0.24
N PHE A 87 12.85 -16.28 -0.17
CA PHE A 87 12.02 -16.19 1.05
C PHE A 87 12.71 -16.86 2.25
N ILE A 88 13.30 -18.04 2.07
CA ILE A 88 14.02 -18.77 3.13
C ILE A 88 15.26 -17.98 3.56
N HIS A 89 16.05 -17.47 2.62
CA HIS A 89 17.23 -16.65 2.93
C HIS A 89 16.86 -15.39 3.73
N ILE A 90 15.82 -14.67 3.32
CA ILE A 90 15.29 -13.49 4.02
C ILE A 90 14.85 -13.88 5.44
N SER A 91 14.09 -14.95 5.57
CA SER A 91 13.60 -15.44 6.86
C SER A 91 14.73 -15.81 7.81
N LYS A 92 15.79 -16.48 7.33
CA LYS A 92 16.99 -16.82 8.12
C LYS A 92 17.82 -15.59 8.48
N ALA A 93 17.84 -14.57 7.65
CA ALA A 93 18.54 -13.32 7.90
C ALA A 93 17.76 -12.36 8.84
N SER A 94 16.53 -12.72 9.22
CA SER A 94 15.64 -11.86 10.02
C SER A 94 15.35 -12.47 11.39
N SER A 95 15.35 -11.66 12.45
CA SER A 95 14.88 -12.12 13.76
C SER A 95 13.35 -12.08 13.83
N LEU A 96 12.75 -12.95 14.65
CA LEU A 96 11.30 -12.97 14.87
C LEU A 96 10.78 -11.60 15.36
N SER A 97 11.51 -10.93 16.24
CA SER A 97 11.14 -9.59 16.70
C SER A 97 11.15 -8.54 15.59
N ARG A 98 12.07 -8.68 14.60
CA ARG A 98 12.12 -7.78 13.45
C ARG A 98 10.95 -8.01 12.50
N ILE A 99 10.57 -9.30 12.29
CA ILE A 99 9.39 -9.67 11.50
C ILE A 99 8.11 -9.13 12.17
N ARG A 100 7.93 -9.34 13.47
CA ARG A 100 6.76 -8.82 14.21
C ARG A 100 6.60 -7.32 14.05
N ARG A 101 7.66 -6.52 14.23
CA ARG A 101 7.60 -5.07 13.99
C ARG A 101 7.21 -4.72 12.55
N ALA A 102 7.55 -5.55 11.58
CA ALA A 102 7.18 -5.32 10.19
C ALA A 102 5.71 -5.66 9.89
N MET A 103 5.02 -6.41 10.75
CA MET A 103 3.60 -6.78 10.54
C MET A 103 2.66 -5.57 10.53
N THR A 104 3.06 -4.43 11.09
CA THR A 104 2.27 -3.18 11.03
C THR A 104 1.96 -2.73 9.58
N ILE A 105 2.73 -3.21 8.57
CA ILE A 105 2.43 -2.98 7.15
C ILE A 105 1.07 -3.54 6.70
N MET A 106 0.55 -4.55 7.39
CA MET A 106 -0.78 -5.12 7.15
C MET A 106 -1.92 -4.23 7.68
N GLY A 107 -1.59 -3.14 8.40
CA GLY A 107 -2.56 -2.29 9.09
C GLY A 107 -3.14 -2.92 10.35
N ARG A 108 -2.37 -3.80 11.02
CA ARG A 108 -2.68 -4.45 12.30
C ARG A 108 -1.61 -4.09 13.33
N ASP A 109 -1.98 -4.04 14.60
CA ASP A 109 -1.05 -3.81 15.71
C ASP A 109 -0.33 -5.10 16.12
N GLU A 110 0.87 -4.95 16.71
CA GLU A 110 1.68 -6.08 17.20
C GLU A 110 0.99 -6.89 18.32
N SER A 111 0.03 -6.28 18.99
CA SER A 111 -0.66 -6.82 20.19
C SER A 111 -1.88 -7.70 19.88
N GLU A 112 -2.26 -7.89 18.62
CA GLU A 112 -3.36 -8.78 18.27
C GLU A 112 -2.97 -10.25 18.54
N ALA A 113 -3.36 -10.74 19.71
CA ALA A 113 -2.98 -12.06 20.28
C ALA A 113 -3.50 -13.27 19.46
N GLU A 114 -4.33 -13.07 18.44
CA GLU A 114 -4.98 -14.12 17.64
C GLU A 114 -4.46 -14.16 16.20
N LEU A 115 -3.22 -13.72 15.95
CA LEU A 115 -2.67 -13.80 14.61
C LEU A 115 -2.25 -15.23 14.28
N ASP A 116 -2.84 -15.80 13.25
CA ASP A 116 -2.37 -17.06 12.71
C ASP A 116 -0.94 -16.95 12.15
N PHE A 117 -0.27 -18.09 12.01
CA PHE A 117 1.14 -18.13 11.57
C PHE A 117 1.36 -17.48 10.19
N SER A 118 0.35 -17.45 9.31
CA SER A 118 0.48 -16.89 7.97
C SER A 118 0.79 -15.38 8.01
N LYS A 119 0.37 -14.69 9.07
CA LYS A 119 0.66 -13.26 9.25
C LYS A 119 2.16 -12.99 9.44
N LEU A 120 2.90 -13.94 10.05
CA LEU A 120 4.38 -13.86 10.16
C LEU A 120 5.08 -14.07 8.82
N ILE A 121 4.46 -14.76 7.87
CA ILE A 121 4.97 -15.00 6.52
C ILE A 121 4.88 -13.73 5.66
N TYR A 122 3.88 -12.88 5.90
CA TYR A 122 3.60 -11.69 5.09
C TYR A 122 4.79 -10.75 4.91
N PRO A 123 5.50 -10.26 5.96
CA PRO A 123 6.61 -9.33 5.77
C PRO A 123 7.79 -9.93 4.98
N PRO A 124 8.27 -11.16 5.24
CA PRO A 124 9.33 -11.74 4.43
C PRO A 124 8.90 -12.05 2.99
N MET A 125 7.62 -12.38 2.73
CA MET A 125 7.11 -12.48 1.35
C MET A 125 7.18 -11.14 0.62
N GLN A 126 6.74 -10.03 1.24
CA GLN A 126 6.82 -8.71 0.61
C GLN A 126 8.27 -8.30 0.33
N VAL A 127 9.21 -8.72 1.15
CA VAL A 127 10.64 -8.53 0.88
C VAL A 127 11.11 -9.42 -0.28
N ALA A 128 10.66 -10.66 -0.35
CA ALA A 128 10.97 -11.58 -1.46
C ALA A 128 10.46 -11.03 -2.80
N ASP A 129 9.26 -10.44 -2.82
CA ASP A 129 8.70 -9.80 -4.03
C ASP A 129 9.63 -8.71 -4.58
N ILE A 130 10.19 -7.87 -3.70
CA ILE A 130 11.11 -6.78 -4.10
C ILE A 130 12.33 -7.35 -4.82
N PHE A 131 12.91 -8.45 -4.31
CA PHE A 131 14.08 -9.08 -4.91
C PHE A 131 13.73 -9.93 -6.12
N GLU A 132 12.57 -10.59 -6.13
CA GLU A 132 12.10 -11.36 -7.29
C GLU A 132 11.83 -10.45 -8.49
N LEU A 133 11.19 -9.31 -8.25
CA LEU A 133 10.90 -8.31 -9.27
C LEU A 133 12.14 -7.50 -9.69
N GLN A 134 13.27 -7.68 -9.01
CA GLN A 134 14.57 -7.02 -9.29
C GLN A 134 14.46 -5.50 -9.43
N VAL A 135 13.62 -4.86 -8.62
CA VAL A 135 13.40 -3.42 -8.70
C VAL A 135 14.56 -2.63 -8.11
N ASP A 136 14.92 -1.52 -8.75
CA ASP A 136 15.89 -0.56 -8.22
C ASP A 136 15.28 0.27 -7.07
N ILE A 137 14.00 0.60 -7.22
CA ILE A 137 13.25 1.44 -6.27
C ILE A 137 11.99 0.70 -5.81
N ALA A 138 11.92 0.43 -4.51
CA ALA A 138 10.70 -0.03 -3.85
C ALA A 138 9.87 1.19 -3.43
N TYR A 139 8.71 1.37 -4.08
CA TYR A 139 7.81 2.49 -3.85
C TYR A 139 6.53 2.06 -3.14
N GLY A 140 6.05 2.87 -2.21
CA GLY A 140 4.78 2.65 -1.51
C GLY A 140 4.41 3.80 -0.58
N GLY A 141 3.29 3.69 0.10
CA GLY A 141 2.94 4.61 1.18
C GLY A 141 3.88 4.48 2.38
N MET A 142 3.92 5.50 3.23
CA MET A 142 4.75 5.49 4.45
C MET A 142 4.42 4.31 5.37
N ASP A 143 3.22 3.75 5.31
CA ASP A 143 2.82 2.54 6.03
C ASP A 143 3.57 1.28 5.59
N GLN A 144 4.15 1.25 4.37
CA GLN A 144 4.96 0.15 3.86
C GLN A 144 6.44 0.25 4.25
N ARG A 145 6.83 1.33 4.94
CA ARG A 145 8.23 1.61 5.27
C ARG A 145 8.91 0.48 6.03
N HIS A 146 8.23 -0.21 6.93
CA HIS A 146 8.84 -1.29 7.72
C HIS A 146 9.28 -2.48 6.84
N ALA A 147 8.51 -2.84 5.80
CA ALA A 147 8.93 -3.87 4.83
C ALA A 147 10.11 -3.40 3.98
N HIS A 148 10.09 -2.17 3.48
CA HIS A 148 11.20 -1.63 2.70
C HIS A 148 12.49 -1.52 3.51
N MET A 149 12.40 -1.16 4.80
CA MET A 149 13.58 -1.17 5.69
C MET A 149 14.03 -2.59 6.00
N LEU A 150 13.12 -3.56 6.14
CA LEU A 150 13.49 -4.96 6.27
C LEU A 150 14.25 -5.45 5.03
N ALA A 151 13.79 -5.11 3.82
CA ALA A 151 14.50 -5.44 2.57
C ALA A 151 15.92 -4.87 2.56
N ARG A 152 16.11 -3.64 3.00
CA ARG A 152 17.43 -3.00 3.08
C ARG A 152 18.34 -3.63 4.14
N ASP A 153 17.78 -4.01 5.30
CA ASP A 153 18.53 -4.67 6.38
C ASP A 153 19.03 -6.06 5.94
N VAL A 154 18.19 -6.84 5.23
CA VAL A 154 18.58 -8.17 4.75
C VAL A 154 19.54 -8.10 3.56
N SER A 155 19.45 -7.07 2.71
CA SER A 155 20.41 -6.85 1.61
C SER A 155 21.84 -6.82 2.13
N ASP A 156 22.09 -6.08 3.21
CA ASP A 156 23.42 -5.96 3.79
C ASP A 156 23.95 -7.31 4.31
N ARG A 157 23.05 -8.12 4.88
CA ARG A 157 23.40 -9.44 5.45
C ARG A 157 23.63 -10.51 4.39
N LEU A 158 22.90 -10.42 3.27
CA LEU A 158 22.93 -11.41 2.19
C LEU A 158 23.88 -11.02 1.05
N GLY A 159 24.43 -9.81 1.07
CA GLY A 159 25.25 -9.29 -0.03
C GLY A 159 24.44 -9.02 -1.30
N TRP A 160 23.12 -8.77 -1.16
CA TRP A 160 22.24 -8.50 -2.28
C TRP A 160 22.21 -7.00 -2.63
N LYS A 161 21.83 -6.67 -3.87
CA LYS A 161 21.63 -5.28 -4.28
C LYS A 161 20.58 -4.61 -3.39
N LYS A 162 20.98 -3.54 -2.70
CA LYS A 162 20.10 -2.80 -1.79
C LYS A 162 19.11 -1.94 -2.56
N PRO A 163 17.79 -2.13 -2.42
CA PRO A 163 16.80 -1.29 -3.09
C PRO A 163 16.76 0.11 -2.48
N ILE A 164 16.46 1.10 -3.30
CA ILE A 164 16.07 2.44 -2.85
C ILE A 164 14.64 2.35 -2.31
N ALA A 165 14.40 2.90 -1.13
CA ALA A 165 13.05 2.94 -0.55
C ALA A 165 12.47 4.35 -0.71
N LEU A 166 11.42 4.47 -1.50
CA LEU A 166 10.70 5.72 -1.74
C LEU A 166 9.29 5.62 -1.16
N HIS A 167 8.88 6.65 -0.40
CA HIS A 167 7.58 6.63 0.26
C HIS A 167 6.79 7.89 -0.03
N SER A 168 5.49 7.71 -0.33
CA SER A 168 4.52 8.80 -0.38
C SER A 168 3.87 9.02 0.98
N TRP A 169 3.38 10.23 1.18
CA TRP A 169 2.54 10.57 2.31
C TRP A 169 1.22 9.81 2.27
N LEU A 170 0.64 9.58 3.44
CA LEU A 170 -0.71 9.05 3.58
C LEU A 170 -1.70 10.20 3.73
N LEU A 171 -2.87 10.10 3.11
CA LEU A 171 -3.96 11.02 3.40
C LEU A 171 -4.65 10.63 4.71
N PRO A 172 -4.93 11.60 5.59
CA PRO A 172 -5.78 11.37 6.75
C PRO A 172 -7.21 11.04 6.28
N ASN A 173 -7.97 10.35 7.12
CA ASN A 173 -9.39 10.17 6.89
C ASN A 173 -10.15 11.49 7.12
N LEU A 174 -11.38 11.60 6.63
CA LEU A 174 -12.16 12.84 6.72
C LEU A 174 -12.57 13.24 8.14
N SER A 175 -12.51 12.32 9.12
CA SER A 175 -12.80 12.64 10.52
C SER A 175 -11.69 13.41 11.21
N GLY A 176 -10.55 13.62 10.56
CA GLY A 176 -9.36 14.24 11.16
C GLY A 176 -8.66 13.32 12.15
N SER A 177 -7.56 13.82 12.69
CA SER A 177 -6.71 13.08 13.61
C SER A 177 -7.06 13.40 15.06
N GLY A 178 -8.25 13.25 15.52
CA GLY A 178 -8.47 13.29 16.97
C GLY A 178 -7.33 12.55 17.71
N ARG A 179 -7.20 12.65 19.04
CA ARG A 179 -6.12 12.03 19.87
C ARG A 179 -5.96 10.49 19.73
N MET A 180 -6.24 9.91 18.57
CA MET A 180 -6.24 8.47 18.30
C MET A 180 -4.98 8.03 17.55
N ASP A 181 -4.65 6.74 17.64
CA ASP A 181 -3.45 6.10 17.09
C ASP A 181 -3.23 6.31 15.59
N SER A 182 -1.95 6.33 15.19
CA SER A 182 -1.50 6.57 13.82
C SER A 182 -2.06 5.60 12.77
N ALA A 183 -2.40 4.38 13.15
CA ALA A 183 -2.98 3.38 12.25
C ALA A 183 -4.45 3.70 11.89
N GLN A 184 -5.20 4.36 12.79
CA GLN A 184 -6.59 4.77 12.58
C GLN A 184 -6.73 6.11 11.85
N LYS A 185 -5.64 6.88 11.74
CA LYS A 185 -5.63 8.23 11.17
C LYS A 185 -5.62 8.27 9.65
N LYS A 186 -5.15 7.21 8.99
CA LYS A 186 -5.09 7.16 7.52
C LYS A 186 -6.46 6.87 6.92
N MET A 187 -6.72 7.41 5.73
CA MET A 187 -7.88 7.06 4.94
C MET A 187 -7.88 5.55 4.67
N SER A 188 -8.95 4.87 5.04
CA SER A 188 -9.08 3.43 4.92
C SER A 188 -10.50 3.03 4.49
N LYS A 189 -10.67 1.79 4.06
CA LYS A 189 -11.96 1.24 3.60
C LYS A 189 -12.90 0.83 4.74
N SER A 190 -12.43 0.90 5.99
CA SER A 190 -13.15 0.39 7.16
C SER A 190 -14.42 1.20 7.50
N ASP A 191 -14.41 2.52 7.28
CA ASP A 191 -15.59 3.36 7.41
C ASP A 191 -15.80 4.17 6.11
N PRO A 192 -16.80 3.80 5.29
CA PRO A 192 -17.07 4.47 4.01
C PRO A 192 -17.42 5.97 4.14
N ARG A 193 -17.88 6.41 5.31
CA ARG A 193 -18.23 7.83 5.55
C ARG A 193 -16.99 8.70 5.73
N THR A 194 -15.88 8.12 6.10
CA THR A 194 -14.62 8.84 6.40
C THR A 194 -13.64 8.83 5.25
N ASN A 195 -14.03 8.29 4.09
CA ASN A 195 -13.21 8.28 2.88
C ASN A 195 -14.02 8.66 1.65
N ILE A 196 -13.34 9.13 0.61
CA ILE A 196 -13.90 9.36 -0.72
C ILE A 196 -13.38 8.28 -1.65
N THR A 197 -14.30 7.56 -2.31
CA THR A 197 -13.96 6.52 -3.29
C THR A 197 -14.08 7.05 -4.71
N VAL A 198 -13.41 6.40 -5.65
CA VAL A 198 -13.52 6.77 -7.09
C VAL A 198 -14.89 6.48 -7.68
N ASN A 199 -15.74 5.74 -6.94
CA ASN A 199 -17.11 5.39 -7.36
C ASN A 199 -18.16 6.28 -6.69
N ASP A 200 -17.78 7.22 -5.82
CA ASP A 200 -18.74 8.12 -5.18
C ASP A 200 -19.33 9.08 -6.21
N SER A 201 -20.65 9.35 -6.11
CA SER A 201 -21.28 10.41 -6.89
C SER A 201 -20.84 11.79 -6.43
N VAL A 202 -21.05 12.79 -7.26
CA VAL A 202 -20.74 14.19 -6.91
C VAL A 202 -21.47 14.63 -5.65
N GLU A 203 -22.72 14.19 -5.47
CA GLU A 203 -23.55 14.47 -4.31
C GLU A 203 -22.96 13.82 -3.05
N ALA A 204 -22.55 12.56 -3.13
CA ALA A 204 -21.90 11.85 -2.03
C ALA A 204 -20.57 12.50 -1.64
N ILE A 205 -19.78 12.93 -2.62
CA ILE A 205 -18.52 13.66 -2.36
C ILE A 205 -18.81 14.99 -1.64
N LYS A 206 -19.77 15.77 -2.11
CA LYS A 206 -20.17 17.03 -1.47
C LYS A 206 -20.61 16.83 -0.02
N GLU A 207 -21.44 15.82 0.24
CA GLU A 207 -21.88 15.47 1.58
C GLU A 207 -20.70 15.11 2.48
N LYS A 208 -19.83 14.18 2.04
CA LYS A 208 -18.64 13.75 2.80
C LYS A 208 -17.69 14.90 3.10
N VAL A 209 -17.46 15.79 2.15
CA VAL A 209 -16.58 16.95 2.34
C VAL A 209 -17.22 17.96 3.30
N SER A 210 -18.54 18.17 3.22
CA SER A 210 -19.25 19.10 4.13
C SER A 210 -19.23 18.63 5.60
N LEU A 211 -19.15 17.31 5.82
CA LEU A 211 -19.09 16.69 7.15
C LEU A 211 -17.64 16.45 7.62
N ALA A 212 -16.64 16.74 6.77
CA ALA A 212 -15.25 16.50 7.11
C ALA A 212 -14.76 17.42 8.21
N PHE A 213 -13.83 16.92 9.02
CA PHE A 213 -13.16 17.72 10.04
C PHE A 213 -12.35 18.84 9.37
N CYS A 214 -12.74 20.06 9.59
CA CYS A 214 -12.09 21.25 9.03
C CYS A 214 -12.23 22.42 10.00
N PRO A 215 -11.47 22.45 11.12
CA PRO A 215 -11.57 23.51 12.11
C PRO A 215 -11.12 24.86 11.53
N PRO A 216 -11.80 25.97 11.85
CA PRO A 216 -11.43 27.28 11.37
C PRO A 216 -10.07 27.71 11.95
N ASN A 217 -9.22 28.30 11.11
CA ASN A 217 -7.90 28.81 11.46
C ASN A 217 -6.90 27.77 12.02
N ASP A 218 -7.17 26.48 11.84
CA ASP A 218 -6.27 25.38 12.21
C ASP A 218 -5.95 24.51 10.99
N ALA A 219 -4.70 24.53 10.57
CA ALA A 219 -4.20 23.70 9.49
C ALA A 219 -3.66 22.35 9.98
N THR A 220 -3.53 22.18 11.31
CA THR A 220 -2.96 20.97 11.90
C THR A 220 -3.93 19.80 11.75
N ASP A 221 -3.44 18.72 11.16
CA ASP A 221 -4.24 17.50 10.96
C ASP A 221 -5.58 17.70 10.22
N ASN A 222 -5.67 18.74 9.40
CA ASN A 222 -6.86 19.08 8.63
C ASN A 222 -6.92 18.23 7.33
N PRO A 223 -7.85 17.27 7.22
CA PRO A 223 -7.92 16.39 6.05
C PRO A 223 -8.30 17.11 4.76
N VAL A 224 -9.11 18.17 4.84
CA VAL A 224 -9.53 18.93 3.65
C VAL A 224 -8.33 19.68 3.07
N LEU A 225 -7.53 20.32 3.91
CA LEU A 225 -6.30 20.97 3.48
C LEU A 225 -5.26 19.96 2.99
N ALA A 226 -5.13 18.81 3.64
CA ALA A 226 -4.22 17.75 3.19
C ALA A 226 -4.60 17.18 1.80
N ILE A 227 -5.89 17.05 1.50
CA ILE A 227 -6.38 16.66 0.19
C ILE A 227 -6.04 17.74 -0.85
N ALA A 228 -6.31 19.01 -0.54
CA ALA A 228 -6.00 20.12 -1.44
C ALA A 228 -4.49 20.17 -1.75
N GLU A 229 -3.65 20.17 -0.72
CA GLU A 229 -2.19 20.27 -0.84
C GLU A 229 -1.55 19.11 -1.58
N ARG A 230 -2.00 17.86 -1.28
CA ARG A 230 -1.28 16.66 -1.72
C ARG A 230 -1.89 15.96 -2.92
N LEU A 231 -3.13 16.30 -3.26
CA LEU A 231 -3.85 15.64 -4.34
C LEU A 231 -4.33 16.65 -5.39
N ILE A 232 -4.99 17.74 -5.00
CA ILE A 232 -5.64 18.64 -5.95
C ILE A 232 -4.64 19.60 -6.60
N PHE A 233 -3.80 20.28 -5.80
CA PHE A 233 -2.85 21.25 -6.35
C PHE A 233 -1.71 20.64 -7.18
N PRO A 234 -1.21 19.40 -6.89
CA PRO A 234 -0.21 18.76 -7.74
C PRO A 234 -0.76 18.11 -9.00
N ALA A 235 -2.08 17.85 -9.10
CA ALA A 235 -2.71 17.22 -10.26
C ALA A 235 -2.97 18.24 -11.38
#